data_bc6a827e0cce8d83b86cf8337de7f155
#
_entry.id   bc6a827e0cce8d83b86cf8337de7f155
#
_cell.length_a   1.000
_cell.length_b   1.000
_cell.length_c   1.000
_cell.angle_alpha   90.00
_cell.angle_beta   90.00
_cell.angle_gamma   90.00
#
_symmetry.space_group_name_H-M   'P 1'
#
loop_
_entity.id
_entity.type
_entity.pdbx_description
1 polymer ?
#
loop_
_entity_poly.entity_id
_entity_poly.type
_entity_poly.pdbx_seq_one_letter_code
_entity_poly.pdbx_strand_id
1 'polypeptide(L)'
;HGAQLGEVALGAVLKHSSDWNLGREATLSSGLSPATPGITLQRACGTSLDTVIHIANKIALGQIDSGIGGGSDTTSDVPINVSRPLRRRLLDANMARSAGDRLRAFRGFSPRELKPEFPGVGEP
;
A
#
# COMPACT_ATOMS: atom_id res chain seq x y z
N HIS A 1 -24.39 -4.32 -9.17
CA HIS A 1 -23.15 -4.86 -9.72
C HIS A 1 -22.73 -4.03 -10.93
N GLY A 2 -21.46 -3.60 -11.02
CA GLY A 2 -20.93 -2.85 -12.14
C GLY A 2 -21.23 -1.34 -12.13
N ALA A 3 -21.79 -0.79 -11.04
CA ALA A 3 -21.98 0.66 -10.93
C ALA A 3 -20.63 1.38 -10.97
N GLN A 4 -20.55 2.44 -11.78
CA GLN A 4 -19.37 3.29 -11.84
C GLN A 4 -19.59 4.51 -10.93
N LEU A 5 -18.66 4.77 -10.04
CA LEU A 5 -18.58 5.97 -9.22
C LEU A 5 -17.54 6.94 -9.78
N GLY A 6 -17.63 8.19 -9.38
CA GLY A 6 -16.63 9.18 -9.73
C GLY A 6 -15.26 8.85 -9.15
N GLU A 7 -15.19 8.37 -7.87
CA GLU A 7 -13.95 7.94 -7.25
C GLU A 7 -14.21 7.14 -5.97
N VAL A 8 -13.29 6.23 -5.64
CA VAL A 8 -13.16 5.59 -4.33
C VAL A 8 -11.85 6.04 -3.70
N ALA A 9 -11.91 6.77 -2.59
CA ALA A 9 -10.74 7.19 -1.83
C ALA A 9 -10.69 6.43 -0.50
N LEU A 10 -9.71 5.56 -0.36
CA LEU A 10 -9.50 4.82 0.88
C LEU A 10 -8.11 5.10 1.45
N GLY A 11 -7.98 4.93 2.76
CA GLY A 11 -6.73 5.17 3.43
C GLY A 11 -6.45 4.22 4.57
N ALA A 12 -5.17 4.02 4.82
CA ALA A 12 -4.66 3.26 5.95
C ALA A 12 -3.25 3.74 6.29
N VAL A 13 -2.91 3.72 7.56
CA VAL A 13 -1.53 3.85 8.04
C VAL A 13 -0.82 2.51 7.86
N LEU A 14 -1.45 1.45 8.35
CA LEU A 14 -0.97 0.07 8.25
C LEU A 14 -1.83 -0.67 7.21
N LYS A 15 -1.28 -0.85 6.02
CA LYS A 15 -1.92 -1.61 4.95
C LYS A 15 -1.44 -3.05 4.97
N HIS A 16 -2.31 -3.98 4.60
CA HIS A 16 -1.90 -5.35 4.33
C HIS A 16 -0.79 -5.37 3.26
N SER A 17 0.16 -6.29 3.40
CA SER A 17 1.33 -6.35 2.51
C SER A 17 0.99 -6.61 1.04
N SER A 18 -0.16 -7.22 0.75
CA SER A 18 -0.67 -7.44 -0.61
C SER A 18 -1.41 -6.24 -1.19
N ASP A 19 -1.88 -5.28 -0.35
CA ASP A 19 -2.83 -4.25 -0.74
C ASP A 19 -2.21 -2.85 -0.72
N TRP A 20 -1.09 -2.69 -1.42
CA TRP A 20 -0.39 -1.40 -1.50
C TRP A 20 -1.27 -0.24 -1.96
N ASN A 21 -2.14 -0.49 -2.93
CA ASN A 21 -3.14 0.47 -3.37
C ASN A 21 -4.52 0.04 -2.87
N LEU A 22 -4.75 0.20 -1.56
CA LEU A 22 -5.98 -0.20 -0.89
C LEU A 22 -7.24 0.29 -1.61
N GLY A 23 -7.27 1.55 -2.06
CA GLY A 23 -8.41 2.12 -2.80
C GLY A 23 -8.68 1.38 -4.11
N ARG A 24 -7.66 1.01 -4.85
CA ARG A 24 -7.80 0.28 -6.11
C ARG A 24 -8.21 -1.17 -5.89
N GLU A 25 -7.56 -1.87 -4.97
CA GLU A 25 -7.87 -3.26 -4.64
C GLU A 25 -9.31 -3.40 -4.13
N ALA A 26 -9.73 -2.52 -3.22
CA ALA A 26 -11.10 -2.49 -2.73
C ALA A 26 -12.13 -2.22 -3.85
N THR A 27 -11.83 -1.30 -4.77
CA THR A 27 -12.69 -1.03 -5.92
C THR A 27 -12.88 -2.27 -6.79
N LEU A 28 -11.80 -2.98 -7.11
CA LEU A 28 -11.85 -4.19 -7.94
C LEU A 28 -12.58 -5.34 -7.25
N SER A 29 -12.44 -5.45 -5.93
CA SER A 29 -13.06 -6.53 -5.13
C SER A 29 -14.52 -6.28 -4.77
N SER A 30 -14.99 -5.02 -4.81
CA SER A 30 -16.34 -4.64 -4.33
C SER A 30 -17.47 -4.93 -5.32
N GLY A 31 -17.15 -5.31 -6.57
CA GLY A 31 -18.14 -5.46 -7.64
C GLY A 31 -18.57 -4.13 -8.27
N LEU A 32 -17.91 -3.03 -7.99
CA LEU A 32 -18.02 -1.80 -8.75
C LEU A 32 -17.44 -1.97 -10.16
N SER A 33 -17.75 -1.03 -11.04
CA SER A 33 -17.11 -1.00 -12.36
C SER A 33 -15.60 -0.88 -12.23
N PRO A 34 -14.79 -1.67 -12.94
CA PRO A 34 -13.34 -1.52 -12.98
C PRO A 34 -12.87 -0.16 -13.49
N ALA A 35 -13.75 0.58 -14.17
CA ALA A 35 -13.50 1.96 -14.62
C ALA A 35 -13.61 3.00 -13.50
N THR A 36 -14.13 2.63 -12.32
CA THR A 36 -14.14 3.52 -11.15
C THR A 36 -12.70 3.79 -10.69
N PRO A 37 -12.26 5.06 -10.64
CA PRO A 37 -10.94 5.41 -10.11
C PRO A 37 -10.81 5.04 -8.63
N GLY A 38 -9.67 4.49 -8.25
CA GLY A 38 -9.35 4.21 -6.84
C GLY A 38 -8.07 4.91 -6.42
N ILE A 39 -8.12 5.67 -5.33
CA ILE A 39 -6.95 6.35 -4.75
C ILE A 39 -6.72 5.89 -3.31
N THR A 40 -5.46 5.83 -2.92
CA THR A 40 -5.07 5.55 -1.54
C THR A 40 -4.37 6.75 -0.95
N LEU A 41 -4.89 7.25 0.18
CA LEU A 41 -4.33 8.37 0.94
C LEU A 41 -3.71 7.87 2.24
N GLN A 42 -2.81 8.68 2.79
CA GLN A 42 -2.23 8.43 4.11
C GLN A 42 -1.90 9.75 4.80
N ARG A 43 -2.57 9.99 5.92
CA ARG A 43 -2.35 11.13 6.81
C ARG A 43 -2.46 10.67 8.27
N ALA A 44 -1.56 9.78 8.70
CA ALA A 44 -1.57 9.23 10.06
C ALA A 44 -3.01 8.93 10.55
N CYS A 45 -3.34 9.23 11.80
CA CYS A 45 -4.66 8.94 12.38
C CYS A 45 -5.83 9.71 11.73
N GLY A 46 -5.57 10.75 10.95
CA GLY A 46 -6.59 11.54 10.24
C GLY A 46 -6.94 11.02 8.83
N THR A 47 -6.38 9.89 8.42
CA THR A 47 -6.45 9.41 7.04
C THR A 47 -7.88 9.22 6.53
N SER A 48 -8.75 8.54 7.28
CA SER A 48 -10.14 8.31 6.87
C SER A 48 -10.93 9.60 6.72
N LEU A 49 -10.74 10.55 7.63
CA LEU A 49 -11.38 11.87 7.53
C LEU A 49 -10.89 12.63 6.28
N ASP A 50 -9.60 12.54 5.99
CA ASP A 50 -9.01 13.20 4.82
C ASP A 50 -9.55 12.62 3.50
N THR A 51 -9.79 11.32 3.43
CA THR A 51 -10.42 10.70 2.24
C THR A 51 -11.86 11.18 2.05
N VAL A 52 -12.62 11.34 3.13
CA VAL A 52 -14.00 11.88 3.07
C VAL A 52 -13.98 13.34 2.58
N ILE A 53 -13.09 14.16 3.13
CA ILE A 53 -12.91 15.56 2.72
C ILE A 53 -12.50 15.64 1.24
N HIS A 54 -11.60 14.76 0.81
CA HIS A 54 -11.16 14.69 -0.59
C HIS A 54 -12.34 14.45 -1.54
N ILE A 55 -13.18 13.46 -1.26
CA ILE A 55 -14.39 13.16 -2.06
C ILE A 55 -15.38 14.33 -2.00
N ALA A 56 -15.65 14.86 -0.81
CA ALA A 56 -16.58 15.97 -0.63
C ALA A 56 -16.15 17.22 -1.43
N ASN A 57 -14.87 17.54 -1.42
CA ASN A 57 -14.33 18.67 -2.19
C ASN A 57 -14.49 18.46 -3.70
N LYS A 58 -14.24 17.25 -4.22
CA LYS A 58 -14.43 16.95 -5.63
C LYS A 58 -15.90 17.07 -6.06
N ILE A 59 -16.83 16.62 -5.21
CA ILE A 59 -18.27 16.78 -5.46
C ILE A 59 -18.64 18.27 -5.42
N ALA A 60 -18.19 19.01 -4.42
CA ALA A 60 -18.48 20.44 -4.31
C ALA A 60 -17.96 21.27 -5.49
N LEU A 61 -16.83 20.86 -6.08
CA LEU A 61 -16.24 21.48 -7.28
C LEU A 61 -16.84 20.97 -8.60
N GLY A 62 -17.82 20.07 -8.56
CA GLY A 62 -18.44 19.48 -9.74
C GLY A 62 -17.51 18.59 -10.58
N GLN A 63 -16.44 18.07 -9.99
CA GLN A 63 -15.50 17.18 -10.67
C GLN A 63 -16.01 15.74 -10.76
N ILE A 64 -16.79 15.32 -9.77
CA ILE A 64 -17.47 14.04 -9.70
C ILE A 64 -18.85 14.23 -9.08
N ASP A 65 -19.80 13.36 -9.41
CA ASP A 65 -21.17 13.39 -8.87
C ASP A 65 -21.32 12.51 -7.61
N SER A 66 -20.46 11.51 -7.48
CA SER A 66 -20.52 10.56 -6.37
C SER A 66 -19.17 9.93 -6.09
N GLY A 67 -18.94 9.51 -4.85
CA GLY A 67 -17.73 8.82 -4.46
C GLY A 67 -17.84 8.18 -3.07
N ILE A 68 -16.85 7.38 -2.73
CA ILE A 68 -16.72 6.74 -1.41
C ILE A 68 -15.42 7.22 -0.78
N GLY A 69 -15.49 7.72 0.45
CA GLY A 69 -14.34 8.03 1.28
C GLY A 69 -14.34 7.19 2.56
N GLY A 70 -13.19 6.66 2.95
CA GLY A 70 -13.06 5.87 4.17
C GLY A 70 -11.65 5.34 4.41
N GLY A 71 -11.53 4.39 5.33
CA GLY A 71 -10.23 3.76 5.61
C GLY A 71 -10.35 2.55 6.52
N SER A 72 -9.30 1.75 6.50
CA SER A 72 -9.17 0.57 7.35
C SER A 72 -7.70 0.28 7.62
N ASP A 73 -7.34 0.02 8.86
CA ASP A 73 -6.00 -0.36 9.28
C ASP A 73 -5.92 -1.84 9.64
N THR A 74 -4.82 -2.48 9.25
CA THR A 74 -4.54 -3.89 9.53
C THR A 74 -3.56 -4.01 10.70
N THR A 75 -4.05 -3.83 11.93
CA THR A 75 -3.21 -3.85 13.13
C THR A 75 -2.78 -5.26 13.55
N SER A 76 -3.58 -6.27 13.20
CA SER A 76 -3.30 -7.68 13.52
C SER A 76 -2.38 -8.37 12.50
N ASP A 77 -2.19 -7.78 11.32
CA ASP A 77 -1.37 -8.30 10.24
C ASP A 77 -0.50 -7.18 9.65
N VAL A 78 0.35 -6.64 10.53
CA VAL A 78 1.27 -5.54 10.17
C VAL A 78 2.33 -6.06 9.20
N PRO A 79 2.61 -5.35 8.10
CA PRO A 79 3.69 -5.72 7.19
C PRO A 79 5.03 -5.86 7.92
N ILE A 80 5.67 -7.01 7.78
CA ILE A 80 6.99 -7.26 8.32
C ILE A 80 8.03 -6.88 7.26
N ASN A 81 8.90 -5.94 7.58
CA ASN A 81 9.98 -5.55 6.69
C ASN A 81 11.21 -6.42 6.95
N VAL A 82 11.84 -6.85 5.87
CA VAL A 82 13.18 -7.43 5.94
C VAL A 82 14.23 -6.35 6.16
N SER A 83 15.32 -6.70 6.84
CA SER A 83 16.42 -5.76 7.08
C SER A 83 16.95 -5.14 5.79
N ARG A 84 17.47 -3.92 5.86
CA ARG A 84 18.03 -3.22 4.69
C ARG A 84 19.10 -4.04 3.95
N PRO A 85 20.06 -4.71 4.63
CA PRO A 85 21.04 -5.56 3.96
C PRO A 85 20.38 -6.72 3.21
N LEU A 86 19.45 -7.46 3.85
CA LEU A 86 18.75 -8.57 3.22
C LEU A 86 17.94 -8.11 2.01
N ARG A 87 17.22 -6.98 2.14
CA ARG A 87 16.46 -6.42 1.02
C ARG A 87 17.35 -6.11 -0.19
N ARG A 88 18.54 -5.52 0.02
CA ARG A 88 19.50 -5.27 -1.06
C ARG A 88 19.91 -6.55 -1.75
N ARG A 89 20.29 -7.58 -0.99
CA ARG A 89 20.68 -8.89 -1.52
C ARG A 89 19.57 -9.53 -2.36
N LEU A 90 18.32 -9.46 -1.86
CA LEU A 90 17.16 -10.00 -2.59
C LEU A 90 16.92 -9.27 -3.90
N LEU A 91 17.05 -7.94 -3.91
CA LEU A 91 16.92 -7.13 -5.12
C LEU A 91 18.05 -7.44 -6.12
N ASP A 92 19.30 -7.51 -5.65
CA ASP A 92 20.46 -7.84 -6.49
C ASP A 92 20.31 -9.25 -7.09
N ALA A 93 19.86 -10.21 -6.29
CA ALA A 93 19.59 -11.57 -6.76
C ALA A 93 18.44 -11.63 -7.78
N ASN A 94 17.39 -10.80 -7.59
CA ASN A 94 16.27 -10.72 -8.53
C ASN A 94 16.69 -10.08 -9.88
N MET A 95 17.59 -9.10 -9.83
CA MET A 95 18.11 -8.42 -11.02
C MET A 95 19.21 -9.22 -11.74
N ALA A 96 19.79 -10.22 -11.10
CA ALA A 96 20.87 -11.04 -11.65
C ALA A 96 20.41 -11.88 -12.85
N ARG A 97 21.18 -11.83 -13.93
CA ARG A 97 20.90 -12.54 -15.19
C ARG A 97 21.40 -13.98 -15.19
N SER A 98 22.34 -14.32 -14.28
CA SER A 98 22.92 -15.67 -14.19
C SER A 98 22.73 -16.27 -12.79
N ALA A 99 22.72 -17.60 -12.70
CA ALA A 99 22.67 -18.30 -11.41
C ALA A 99 23.90 -17.98 -10.55
N GLY A 100 25.08 -17.78 -11.15
CA GLY A 100 26.30 -17.42 -10.45
C GLY A 100 26.20 -16.04 -9.79
N ASP A 101 25.60 -15.07 -10.47
CA ASP A 101 25.40 -13.72 -9.92
C ASP A 101 24.36 -13.70 -8.81
N ARG A 102 23.32 -14.53 -8.91
CA ARG A 102 22.34 -14.73 -7.81
C ARG A 102 23.02 -15.26 -6.56
N LEU A 103 23.90 -16.22 -6.68
CA LEU A 103 24.66 -16.74 -5.54
C LEU A 103 25.64 -15.69 -4.98
N ARG A 104 26.27 -14.89 -5.86
CA ARG A 104 27.16 -13.80 -5.44
C ARG A 104 26.44 -12.73 -4.59
N ALA A 105 25.16 -12.45 -4.85
CA ALA A 105 24.37 -11.50 -4.08
C ALA A 105 24.29 -11.90 -2.59
N PHE A 106 24.39 -13.18 -2.27
CA PHE A 106 24.40 -13.68 -0.88
C PHE A 106 25.80 -13.88 -0.30
N ARG A 107 26.85 -13.48 -1.02
CA ARG A 107 28.22 -13.58 -0.48
C ARG A 107 28.37 -12.72 0.76
N GLY A 108 28.82 -13.31 1.87
CA GLY A 108 28.95 -12.65 3.16
C GLY A 108 27.60 -12.42 3.88
N PHE A 109 26.56 -13.19 3.52
CA PHE A 109 25.30 -13.20 4.25
C PHE A 109 25.51 -13.57 5.72
N SER A 110 24.89 -12.81 6.62
CA SER A 110 24.89 -13.08 8.06
C SER A 110 23.48 -13.44 8.54
N PRO A 111 23.30 -14.45 9.40
CA PRO A 111 22.00 -14.76 10.01
C PRO A 111 21.35 -13.57 10.74
N ARG A 112 22.13 -12.59 11.18
CA ARG A 112 21.62 -11.35 11.79
C ARG A 112 20.79 -10.52 10.82
N GLU A 113 21.00 -10.66 9.51
CA GLU A 113 20.25 -9.96 8.48
C GLU A 113 18.80 -10.49 8.35
N LEU A 114 18.50 -11.67 8.90
CA LEU A 114 17.15 -12.23 8.95
C LEU A 114 16.26 -11.56 10.01
N LYS A 115 16.83 -10.75 10.92
CA LYS A 115 16.02 -10.05 11.92
C LYS A 115 15.02 -9.12 11.23
N PRO A 116 13.71 -9.31 11.45
CA PRO A 116 12.71 -8.45 10.86
C PRO A 116 12.80 -7.03 11.43
N GLU A 117 12.53 -6.05 10.58
CA GLU A 117 12.36 -4.65 10.98
C GLU A 117 10.86 -4.33 10.93
N PHE A 118 10.30 -3.87 12.05
CA PHE A 118 8.94 -3.35 12.04
C PHE A 118 8.95 -1.92 11.51
N PRO A 119 7.97 -1.52 10.68
CA PRO A 119 7.85 -0.14 10.26
C PRO A 119 7.71 0.73 11.49
N GLY A 120 8.71 1.58 11.73
CA GLY A 120 8.68 2.55 12.82
C GLY A 120 7.53 3.52 12.60
N VAL A 121 6.65 3.65 13.58
CA VAL A 121 5.81 4.82 13.71
C VAL A 121 6.76 5.92 14.15
N GLY A 122 7.14 6.80 13.23
CA GLY A 122 8.22 7.78 13.34
C GLY A 122 8.66 8.12 14.77
N GLU A 123 9.95 7.97 15.02
CA GLU A 123 10.52 8.52 16.24
C GLU A 123 10.31 10.04 16.24
N PRO A 124 9.94 10.63 17.39
CA PRO A 124 9.77 12.07 17.54
C PRO A 124 11.04 12.84 17.27
#